data_8077eb7e0bd030d9e7d8be48e600ae3b
#
_entry.id   8077eb7e0bd030d9e7d8be48e600ae3b
#
_cell.length_a   1.000
_cell.length_b   1.000
_cell.length_c   1.000
_cell.angle_alpha   90.00
_cell.angle_beta   90.00
_cell.angle_gamma   90.00
#
_symmetry.space_group_name_H-M   'P 1'
#
loop_
_entity.id
_entity.type
_entity.pdbx_description
1 polymer ?
#
loop_
_entity_poly.entity_id
_entity_poly.type
_entity_poly.pdbx_seq_one_letter_code
_entity_poly.pdbx_strand_id
1 'polypeptide(L)'
;KLADFGLARAKSVPTKTYSNEVVTLWYRPPDVLLGSTEYSTPIDMWGVGCILYEMATGKPLFPGSTVKEELHLIFRLLGTPTEESWPGVTSISEFRAYNFPRYLPQPLLSHAPRLDTEGINLLSSLLLYESKSRMSAEAALNHPYFQSLGDRVHQLHDTASIFSLKEIQLQKDPGYRGLAFQHPGRGKSRRQSIF
;
A
#
# COMPACT_ATOMS: atom_id res chain seq x y z
N LYS A 1 -9.76 10.13 -2.46
CA LYS A 1 -10.87 9.42 -3.14
C LYS A 1 -10.33 8.18 -3.82
N LEU A 2 -11.11 7.08 -3.85
CA LEU A 2 -10.80 5.90 -4.67
C LEU A 2 -11.09 6.24 -6.14
N ALA A 3 -10.16 5.82 -7.02
CA ALA A 3 -10.26 6.02 -8.47
C ALA A 3 -9.66 4.81 -9.20
N ASP A 4 -9.76 4.81 -10.53
CA ASP A 4 -9.17 3.77 -11.39
C ASP A 4 -9.69 2.36 -11.09
N PHE A 5 -10.99 2.14 -11.36
CA PHE A 5 -11.65 0.84 -11.18
C PHE A 5 -11.39 -0.15 -12.33
N GLY A 6 -10.48 0.15 -13.25
CA GLY A 6 -10.19 -0.70 -14.42
C GLY A 6 -9.77 -2.12 -14.07
N LEU A 7 -9.14 -2.31 -12.90
CA LEU A 7 -8.73 -3.62 -12.38
C LEU A 7 -9.65 -4.15 -11.26
N ALA A 8 -10.69 -3.40 -10.89
CA ALA A 8 -11.62 -3.83 -9.85
C ALA A 8 -12.42 -5.07 -10.26
N ARG A 9 -12.73 -5.93 -9.28
CA ARG A 9 -13.53 -7.14 -9.46
C ARG A 9 -14.60 -7.26 -8.39
N ALA A 10 -15.81 -7.66 -8.79
CA ALA A 10 -16.88 -7.95 -7.85
C ALA A 10 -16.71 -9.37 -7.27
N LYS A 11 -16.92 -9.50 -5.96
CA LYS A 11 -16.75 -10.77 -5.22
C LYS A 11 -17.72 -11.89 -5.66
N SER A 12 -18.80 -11.58 -6.39
CA SER A 12 -19.91 -12.50 -6.68
C SER A 12 -19.69 -13.41 -7.89
N VAL A 13 -18.59 -13.28 -8.64
CA VAL A 13 -18.35 -14.07 -9.86
C VAL A 13 -17.06 -14.86 -9.68
N PRO A 14 -17.08 -16.21 -9.78
CA PRO A 14 -15.86 -16.98 -9.88
C PRO A 14 -15.20 -16.66 -11.21
N THR A 15 -14.17 -15.83 -11.18
CA THR A 15 -13.45 -15.38 -12.36
C THR A 15 -12.22 -16.24 -12.57
N LYS A 16 -12.00 -16.61 -13.82
CA LYS A 16 -10.81 -17.30 -14.27
C LYS A 16 -9.55 -16.51 -13.90
N THR A 17 -8.46 -17.25 -13.67
CA THR A 17 -7.09 -16.80 -13.43
C THR A 17 -6.76 -15.48 -14.14
N TYR A 18 -6.26 -14.51 -13.36
CA TYR A 18 -5.86 -13.21 -13.89
C TYR A 18 -4.44 -13.27 -14.43
N SER A 19 -4.22 -12.59 -15.55
CA SER A 19 -2.90 -12.37 -16.13
C SER A 19 -2.02 -11.58 -15.17
N ASN A 20 -0.79 -12.06 -14.98
CA ASN A 20 0.22 -11.46 -14.09
C ASN A 20 0.94 -10.26 -14.72
N GLU A 21 0.41 -9.65 -15.77
CA GLU A 21 1.14 -8.66 -16.56
C GLU A 21 0.88 -7.22 -16.13
N VAL A 22 1.98 -6.52 -15.89
CA VAL A 22 2.19 -5.06 -15.95
C VAL A 22 1.42 -4.20 -14.93
N VAL A 23 1.29 -4.63 -13.67
CA VAL A 23 0.90 -3.74 -12.58
C VAL A 23 2.10 -3.59 -11.63
N THR A 24 2.37 -2.37 -11.17
CA THR A 24 3.41 -2.06 -10.18
C THR A 24 3.43 -3.11 -9.06
N LEU A 25 4.56 -3.77 -8.86
CA LEU A 25 4.73 -4.83 -7.84
C LEU A 25 4.69 -4.28 -6.42
N TRP A 26 5.07 -3.01 -6.25
CA TRP A 26 5.38 -2.36 -4.98
C TRP A 26 4.27 -2.39 -3.92
N TYR A 27 3.03 -2.61 -4.34
CA TYR A 27 1.86 -2.64 -3.44
C TYR A 27 1.19 -4.01 -3.41
N ARG A 28 1.80 -5.03 -4.03
CA ARG A 28 1.25 -6.38 -4.05
C ARG A 28 1.65 -7.14 -2.79
N PRO A 29 0.70 -7.83 -2.15
CA PRO A 29 1.00 -8.66 -0.99
C PRO A 29 1.78 -9.93 -1.37
N PRO A 30 2.54 -10.50 -0.42
CA PRO A 30 3.41 -11.66 -0.68
C PRO A 30 2.66 -12.93 -1.10
N ASP A 31 1.41 -13.12 -0.69
CA ASP A 31 0.56 -14.23 -1.13
C ASP A 31 0.30 -14.18 -2.65
N VAL A 32 -0.02 -13.00 -3.18
CA VAL A 32 -0.18 -12.80 -4.62
C VAL A 32 1.15 -12.96 -5.37
N LEU A 33 2.24 -12.43 -4.81
CA LEU A 33 3.58 -12.56 -5.40
C LEU A 33 4.05 -14.02 -5.45
N LEU A 34 3.60 -14.86 -4.53
CA LEU A 34 3.86 -16.31 -4.49
C LEU A 34 2.81 -17.14 -5.23
N GLY A 35 1.98 -16.51 -6.07
CA GLY A 35 1.09 -17.20 -6.98
C GLY A 35 -0.30 -17.55 -6.44
N SER A 36 -0.71 -16.98 -5.30
CA SER A 36 -2.10 -17.16 -4.84
C SER A 36 -3.08 -16.63 -5.88
N THR A 37 -4.07 -17.45 -6.19
CA THR A 37 -5.19 -17.11 -7.07
C THR A 37 -6.42 -16.63 -6.28
N GLU A 38 -6.37 -16.70 -4.97
CA GLU A 38 -7.44 -16.25 -4.09
C GLU A 38 -7.35 -14.75 -3.87
N TYR A 39 -8.08 -13.98 -4.69
CA TYR A 39 -8.21 -12.54 -4.52
C TYR A 39 -9.33 -12.22 -3.52
N SER A 40 -8.97 -11.48 -2.49
CA SER A 40 -9.92 -11.05 -1.45
C SER A 40 -9.58 -9.65 -0.95
N THR A 41 -10.47 -9.05 -0.17
CA THR A 41 -10.31 -7.70 0.39
C THR A 41 -9.01 -7.47 1.18
N PRO A 42 -8.40 -8.46 1.87
CA PRO A 42 -7.10 -8.28 2.53
C PRO A 42 -5.93 -7.92 1.60
N ILE A 43 -6.03 -8.22 0.30
CA ILE A 43 -5.02 -7.80 -0.69
C ILE A 43 -4.91 -6.28 -0.73
N ASP A 44 -6.06 -5.59 -0.79
CA ASP A 44 -6.11 -4.14 -0.83
C ASP A 44 -5.61 -3.52 0.48
N MET A 45 -5.84 -4.19 1.61
CA MET A 45 -5.38 -3.71 2.92
C MET A 45 -3.86 -3.74 3.08
N TRP A 46 -3.16 -4.68 2.43
CA TRP A 46 -1.70 -4.63 2.31
C TRP A 46 -1.25 -3.36 1.57
N GLY A 47 -1.89 -3.07 0.43
CA GLY A 47 -1.63 -1.84 -0.34
C GLY A 47 -1.86 -0.57 0.47
N VAL A 48 -2.92 -0.54 1.30
CA VAL A 48 -3.17 0.57 2.25
C VAL A 48 -2.00 0.72 3.23
N GLY A 49 -1.45 -0.39 3.76
CA GLY A 49 -0.27 -0.36 4.62
C GLY A 49 0.96 0.23 3.91
N CYS A 50 1.22 -0.19 2.67
CA CYS A 50 2.32 0.37 1.87
C CYS A 50 2.15 1.88 1.64
N ILE A 51 0.94 2.34 1.34
CA ILE A 51 0.61 3.75 1.12
C ILE A 51 0.74 4.54 2.43
N LEU A 52 0.28 4.01 3.57
CA LEU A 52 0.45 4.64 4.88
C LEU A 52 1.93 4.92 5.18
N TYR A 53 2.77 3.92 4.94
CA TYR A 53 4.22 4.09 5.10
C TYR A 53 4.78 5.16 4.15
N GLU A 54 4.42 5.11 2.88
CA GLU A 54 4.89 6.05 1.87
C GLU A 54 4.47 7.49 2.17
N MET A 55 3.25 7.69 2.64
CA MET A 55 2.78 9.01 3.11
C MET A 55 3.58 9.53 4.30
N ALA A 56 3.94 8.64 5.23
CA ALA A 56 4.70 9.03 6.43
C ALA A 56 6.18 9.30 6.14
N THR A 57 6.77 8.64 5.15
CA THR A 57 8.22 8.68 4.90
C THR A 57 8.62 9.42 3.63
N GLY A 58 7.69 9.58 2.67
CA GLY A 58 7.93 10.14 1.34
C GLY A 58 8.64 9.18 0.39
N LYS A 59 8.72 7.88 0.72
CA LYS A 59 9.39 6.85 -0.10
C LYS A 59 8.55 5.57 -0.13
N PRO A 60 8.49 4.86 -1.27
CA PRO A 60 7.79 3.58 -1.34
C PRO A 60 8.43 2.56 -0.38
N LEU A 61 7.60 1.69 0.18
CA LEU A 61 8.04 0.70 1.17
C LEU A 61 8.86 -0.43 0.52
N PHE A 62 8.38 -0.99 -0.58
CA PHE A 62 8.97 -2.13 -1.27
C PHE A 62 9.13 -1.83 -2.78
N PRO A 63 10.15 -1.07 -3.21
CA PRO A 63 10.32 -0.70 -4.62
C PRO A 63 11.09 -1.77 -5.43
N GLY A 64 10.57 -2.99 -5.48
CA GLY A 64 11.19 -4.07 -6.24
C GLY A 64 10.91 -3.98 -7.74
N SER A 65 11.87 -4.41 -8.55
CA SER A 65 11.78 -4.43 -10.01
C SER A 65 11.32 -5.80 -10.55
N THR A 66 11.45 -6.84 -9.74
CA THR A 66 11.01 -8.20 -10.05
C THR A 66 10.28 -8.81 -8.87
N VAL A 67 9.45 -9.84 -9.11
CA VAL A 67 8.74 -10.58 -8.05
C VAL A 67 9.71 -11.08 -6.97
N LYS A 68 10.85 -11.63 -7.37
CA LYS A 68 11.85 -12.14 -6.44
C LYS A 68 12.46 -11.00 -5.60
N GLU A 69 12.79 -9.88 -6.23
CA GLU A 69 13.33 -8.72 -5.53
C GLU A 69 12.31 -8.12 -4.56
N GLU A 70 11.06 -7.99 -4.98
CA GLU A 70 9.96 -7.51 -4.15
C GLU A 70 9.81 -8.37 -2.90
N LEU A 71 9.78 -9.70 -3.04
CA LEU A 71 9.74 -10.63 -1.92
C LEU A 71 10.98 -10.52 -1.02
N HIS A 72 12.17 -10.30 -1.58
CA HIS A 72 13.38 -10.05 -0.79
C HIS A 72 13.26 -8.78 0.06
N LEU A 73 12.71 -7.69 -0.50
CA LEU A 73 12.51 -6.44 0.23
C LEU A 73 11.52 -6.65 1.38
N ILE A 74 10.40 -7.33 1.11
CA ILE A 74 9.38 -7.65 2.11
C ILE A 74 10.00 -8.50 3.24
N PHE A 75 10.67 -9.60 2.92
CA PHE A 75 11.22 -10.50 3.92
C PHE A 75 12.39 -9.88 4.70
N ARG A 76 13.16 -9.00 4.07
CA ARG A 76 14.24 -8.29 4.75
C ARG A 76 13.74 -7.30 5.80
N LEU A 77 12.56 -6.72 5.60
CA LEU A 77 11.94 -5.82 6.57
C LEU A 77 11.13 -6.59 7.62
N LEU A 78 10.23 -7.46 7.18
CA LEU A 78 9.25 -8.11 8.06
C LEU A 78 9.75 -9.46 8.63
N GLY A 79 10.92 -9.92 8.21
CA GLY A 79 11.45 -11.26 8.50
C GLY A 79 10.99 -12.28 7.47
N THR A 80 11.80 -13.32 7.22
CA THR A 80 11.35 -14.42 6.36
C THR A 80 10.22 -15.18 7.06
N PRO A 81 9.07 -15.39 6.39
CA PRO A 81 7.93 -16.02 7.03
C PRO A 81 8.22 -17.46 7.47
N THR A 82 7.59 -17.86 8.56
CA THR A 82 7.63 -19.20 9.12
C THR A 82 6.22 -19.77 9.18
N GLU A 83 6.07 -21.06 9.48
CA GLU A 83 4.75 -21.66 9.70
C GLU A 83 3.95 -21.01 10.83
N GLU A 84 4.62 -20.33 11.78
CA GLU A 84 3.98 -19.58 12.85
C GLU A 84 3.39 -18.26 12.34
N SER A 85 4.16 -17.51 11.53
CA SER A 85 3.73 -16.19 11.01
C SER A 85 2.87 -16.30 9.74
N TRP A 86 2.98 -17.41 9.03
CA TRP A 86 2.20 -17.70 7.82
C TRP A 86 2.00 -19.21 7.66
N PRO A 87 0.95 -19.78 8.25
CA PRO A 87 0.65 -21.21 8.16
C PRO A 87 0.55 -21.67 6.70
N GLY A 88 1.29 -22.73 6.37
CA GLY A 88 1.32 -23.33 5.03
C GLY A 88 2.32 -22.70 4.07
N VAL A 89 3.10 -21.69 4.46
CA VAL A 89 4.07 -21.02 3.58
C VAL A 89 5.12 -21.99 3.04
N THR A 90 5.58 -22.95 3.83
CA THR A 90 6.58 -23.94 3.40
C THR A 90 6.04 -24.93 2.37
N SER A 91 4.73 -25.02 2.20
CA SER A 91 4.08 -25.82 1.16
C SER A 91 3.96 -25.11 -0.17
N ILE A 92 4.18 -23.80 -0.22
CA ILE A 92 4.12 -23.00 -1.46
C ILE A 92 5.35 -23.33 -2.32
N SER A 93 5.12 -23.80 -3.55
CA SER A 93 6.17 -24.22 -4.49
C SER A 93 7.13 -23.08 -4.83
N GLU A 94 6.61 -21.90 -5.08
CA GLU A 94 7.36 -20.69 -5.42
C GLU A 94 8.24 -20.24 -4.24
N PHE A 95 7.72 -20.29 -3.01
CA PHE A 95 8.50 -19.96 -1.82
C PHE A 95 9.72 -20.89 -1.67
N ARG A 96 9.52 -22.20 -1.88
CA ARG A 96 10.63 -23.18 -1.83
C ARG A 96 11.62 -22.98 -2.98
N ALA A 97 11.11 -22.72 -4.19
CA ALA A 97 11.94 -22.56 -5.38
C ALA A 97 12.88 -21.35 -5.29
N TYR A 98 12.42 -20.25 -4.70
CA TYR A 98 13.24 -19.05 -4.53
C TYR A 98 14.34 -19.21 -3.48
N ASN A 99 14.19 -20.10 -2.52
CA ASN A 99 15.16 -20.39 -1.46
C ASN A 99 15.69 -19.13 -0.77
N PHE A 100 14.79 -18.35 -0.15
CA PHE A 100 15.14 -17.09 0.50
C PHE A 100 16.04 -17.29 1.72
N PRO A 101 17.00 -16.38 1.96
CA PRO A 101 17.73 -16.34 3.22
C PRO A 101 16.79 -16.13 4.40
N ARG A 102 17.20 -16.60 5.59
CA ARG A 102 16.46 -16.33 6.81
C ARG A 102 16.78 -14.92 7.31
N TYR A 103 15.88 -13.99 7.03
CA TYR A 103 15.93 -12.64 7.57
C TYR A 103 15.22 -12.57 8.92
N LEU A 104 15.77 -11.80 9.85
CA LEU A 104 15.08 -11.41 11.07
C LEU A 104 14.26 -10.14 10.82
N PRO A 105 13.07 -10.00 11.45
CA PRO A 105 12.25 -8.79 11.31
C PRO A 105 12.97 -7.55 11.85
N GLN A 106 12.81 -6.44 11.17
CA GLN A 106 13.35 -5.15 11.61
C GLN A 106 12.26 -4.32 12.29
N PRO A 107 12.60 -3.48 13.28
CA PRO A 107 11.63 -2.59 13.91
C PRO A 107 11.07 -1.58 12.91
N LEU A 108 9.76 -1.58 12.65
CA LEU A 108 9.11 -0.64 11.73
C LEU A 108 9.31 0.81 12.15
N LEU A 109 9.40 1.09 13.46
CA LEU A 109 9.66 2.42 13.99
C LEU A 109 10.97 3.02 13.45
N SER A 110 11.99 2.19 13.23
CA SER A 110 13.28 2.66 12.66
C SER A 110 13.16 3.10 11.21
N HIS A 111 12.16 2.55 10.49
CA HIS A 111 11.92 2.85 9.09
C HIS A 111 10.89 3.96 8.89
N ALA A 112 9.96 4.14 9.84
CA ALA A 112 8.90 5.16 9.80
C ALA A 112 8.88 5.99 11.09
N PRO A 113 9.94 6.76 11.41
CA PRO A 113 10.09 7.47 12.68
C PRO A 113 9.10 8.63 12.87
N ARG A 114 8.34 8.99 11.84
CA ARG A 114 7.27 10.00 11.93
C ARG A 114 5.93 9.43 12.39
N LEU A 115 5.77 8.11 12.36
CA LEU A 115 4.59 7.47 12.93
C LEU A 115 4.77 7.32 14.43
N ASP A 116 3.71 7.63 15.16
CA ASP A 116 3.62 7.35 16.60
C ASP A 116 3.37 5.85 16.86
N THR A 117 3.23 5.47 18.10
CA THR A 117 2.99 4.08 18.50
C THR A 117 1.75 3.50 17.83
N GLU A 118 0.65 4.26 17.77
CA GLU A 118 -0.59 3.82 17.16
C GLU A 118 -0.46 3.71 15.63
N GLY A 119 0.28 4.60 15.00
CA GLY A 119 0.58 4.52 13.57
C GLY A 119 1.43 3.30 13.22
N ILE A 120 2.42 2.96 14.03
CA ILE A 120 3.23 1.73 13.88
C ILE A 120 2.37 0.48 14.12
N ASN A 121 1.46 0.51 15.09
CA ASN A 121 0.54 -0.60 15.36
C ASN A 121 -0.39 -0.83 14.16
N LEU A 122 -1.01 0.22 13.63
CA LEU A 122 -1.83 0.15 12.43
C LEU A 122 -1.04 -0.41 11.24
N LEU A 123 0.15 0.13 10.99
CA LEU A 123 1.01 -0.32 9.89
C LEU A 123 1.35 -1.81 10.02
N SER A 124 1.74 -2.26 11.22
CA SER A 124 2.05 -3.67 11.50
C SER A 124 0.86 -4.58 11.24
N SER A 125 -0.35 -4.15 11.64
CA SER A 125 -1.59 -4.93 11.46
C SER A 125 -2.05 -5.03 10.01
N LEU A 126 -1.65 -4.08 9.16
CA LEU A 126 -1.91 -4.08 7.72
C LEU A 126 -0.90 -4.93 6.94
N LEU A 127 0.33 -5.08 7.44
CA LEU A 127 1.43 -5.79 6.78
C LEU A 127 1.64 -7.21 7.31
N LEU A 128 0.57 -7.91 7.68
CA LEU A 128 0.63 -9.31 8.08
C LEU A 128 0.71 -10.23 6.86
N TYR A 129 1.52 -11.29 6.97
CA TYR A 129 1.67 -12.30 5.90
C TYR A 129 0.37 -13.04 5.64
N GLU A 130 -0.23 -13.58 6.68
CA GLU A 130 -1.51 -14.28 6.58
C GLU A 130 -2.65 -13.29 6.26
N SER A 131 -3.26 -13.44 5.10
CA SER A 131 -4.30 -12.54 4.62
C SER A 131 -5.53 -12.48 5.55
N LYS A 132 -5.89 -13.61 6.17
CA LYS A 132 -7.03 -13.69 7.09
C LYS A 132 -6.83 -12.91 8.39
N SER A 133 -5.59 -12.80 8.83
CA SER A 133 -5.20 -12.07 10.05
C SER A 133 -4.99 -10.58 9.80
N ARG A 134 -4.89 -10.17 8.54
CA ARG A 134 -4.67 -8.77 8.14
C ARG A 134 -5.89 -7.93 8.51
N MET A 135 -5.65 -6.74 9.08
CA MET A 135 -6.72 -5.86 9.55
C MET A 135 -7.70 -5.51 8.43
N SER A 136 -9.00 -5.60 8.72
CA SER A 136 -10.06 -5.20 7.78
C SER A 136 -10.16 -3.66 7.67
N ALA A 137 -10.79 -3.17 6.60
CA ALA A 137 -11.05 -1.75 6.43
C ALA A 137 -11.91 -1.16 7.56
N GLU A 138 -12.94 -1.90 7.98
CA GLU A 138 -13.80 -1.50 9.10
C GLU A 138 -13.03 -1.38 10.41
N ALA A 139 -12.20 -2.38 10.74
CA ALA A 139 -11.36 -2.33 11.93
C ALA A 139 -10.33 -1.19 11.84
N ALA A 140 -9.75 -0.95 10.67
CA ALA A 140 -8.79 0.12 10.46
C ALA A 140 -9.40 1.51 10.65
N LEU A 141 -10.64 1.75 10.19
CA LEU A 141 -11.35 3.02 10.41
C LEU A 141 -11.57 3.33 11.89
N ASN A 142 -11.73 2.31 12.73
CA ASN A 142 -11.92 2.44 14.17
C ASN A 142 -10.61 2.35 14.98
N HIS A 143 -9.46 2.33 14.30
CA HIS A 143 -8.16 2.18 14.95
C HIS A 143 -7.80 3.43 15.78
N PRO A 144 -7.16 3.28 16.96
CA PRO A 144 -6.74 4.39 17.81
C PRO A 144 -5.90 5.46 17.09
N TYR A 145 -5.15 5.11 16.07
CA TYR A 145 -4.41 6.05 15.23
C TYR A 145 -5.26 7.21 14.70
N PHE A 146 -6.53 6.95 14.41
CA PHE A 146 -7.46 7.97 13.90
C PHE A 146 -8.25 8.71 14.98
N GLN A 147 -8.13 8.34 16.25
CA GLN A 147 -8.87 9.01 17.33
C GLN A 147 -8.50 10.49 17.45
N SER A 148 -7.26 10.85 17.12
CA SER A 148 -6.79 12.25 17.13
C SER A 148 -7.52 13.16 16.13
N LEU A 149 -8.25 12.58 15.15
CA LEU A 149 -9.07 13.34 14.20
C LEU A 149 -10.35 13.91 14.82
N GLY A 150 -10.74 13.42 16.00
CA GLY A 150 -11.89 13.88 16.76
C GLY A 150 -13.23 13.27 16.33
N ASP A 151 -14.21 13.31 17.24
CA ASP A 151 -15.51 12.66 17.07
C ASP A 151 -16.28 13.13 15.84
N ARG A 152 -16.12 14.39 15.44
CA ARG A 152 -16.83 14.96 14.28
C ARG A 152 -16.44 14.28 12.96
N VAL A 153 -15.20 13.78 12.85
CA VAL A 153 -14.77 12.99 11.68
C VAL A 153 -15.45 11.63 11.67
N HIS A 154 -15.49 10.98 12.83
CA HIS A 154 -16.12 9.66 12.96
C HIS A 154 -17.65 9.69 12.78
N GLN A 155 -18.29 10.85 13.00
CA GLN A 155 -19.72 11.04 12.82
C GLN A 155 -20.11 11.51 11.42
N LEU A 156 -19.15 11.75 10.52
CA LEU A 156 -19.46 12.17 9.16
C LEU A 156 -20.17 11.05 8.41
N HIS A 157 -21.22 11.45 7.67
CA HIS A 157 -21.87 10.54 6.73
C HIS A 157 -20.89 10.12 5.61
N ASP A 158 -20.98 8.89 5.12
CA ASP A 158 -20.07 8.32 4.10
C ASP A 158 -19.94 9.16 2.83
N THR A 159 -20.95 9.93 2.50
CA THR A 159 -20.94 10.86 1.34
C THR A 159 -20.29 12.19 1.63
N ALA A 160 -20.03 12.52 2.91
CA ALA A 160 -19.46 13.80 3.29
C ALA A 160 -17.92 13.77 3.16
N SER A 161 -17.35 14.91 2.74
CA SER A 161 -15.90 15.06 2.71
C SER A 161 -15.39 15.49 4.10
N ILE A 162 -14.32 14.86 4.59
CA ILE A 162 -13.64 15.30 5.81
C ILE A 162 -13.17 16.76 5.73
N PHE A 163 -12.85 17.24 4.52
CA PHE A 163 -12.46 18.64 4.28
C PHE A 163 -13.61 19.65 4.39
N SER A 164 -14.84 19.18 4.60
CA SER A 164 -15.96 20.06 4.98
C SER A 164 -15.86 20.57 6.42
N LEU A 165 -15.09 19.87 7.26
CA LEU A 165 -14.82 20.26 8.65
C LEU A 165 -13.73 21.32 8.70
N LYS A 166 -14.02 22.45 9.38
CA LYS A 166 -13.08 23.56 9.50
C LYS A 166 -11.78 23.16 10.21
N GLU A 167 -11.84 22.20 11.11
CA GLU A 167 -10.74 21.68 11.92
C GLU A 167 -9.73 20.91 11.06
N ILE A 168 -10.17 20.33 9.94
CA ILE A 168 -9.33 19.49 9.05
C ILE A 168 -8.92 20.28 7.79
N GLN A 169 -9.19 21.56 7.74
CA GLN A 169 -8.67 22.37 6.64
C GLN A 169 -7.13 22.35 6.72
N LEU A 170 -6.51 21.82 5.66
CA LEU A 170 -5.06 21.88 5.49
C LEU A 170 -4.61 23.32 5.71
N GLN A 171 -3.94 23.60 6.80
CA GLN A 171 -3.23 24.87 6.96
C GLN A 171 -2.22 24.91 5.81
N LYS A 172 -2.39 25.89 4.92
CA LYS A 172 -1.38 26.15 3.91
C LYS A 172 -0.10 26.45 4.68
N ASP A 173 0.90 25.57 4.55
CA ASP A 173 2.23 25.85 5.07
C ASP A 173 2.64 27.23 4.55
N PRO A 174 2.94 28.21 5.43
CA PRO A 174 3.31 29.55 5.00
C PRO A 174 4.53 29.57 4.07
N GLY A 175 5.33 28.50 4.07
CA GLY A 175 6.45 28.29 3.17
C GLY A 175 6.10 27.65 1.82
N TYR A 176 4.90 27.10 1.65
CA TYR A 176 4.48 26.52 0.38
C TYR A 176 4.02 27.63 -0.58
N ARG A 177 5.00 28.27 -1.23
CA ARG A 177 4.74 29.01 -2.47
C ARG A 177 4.39 27.95 -3.50
N GLY A 178 3.08 27.82 -3.82
CA GLY A 178 2.62 26.93 -4.85
C GLY A 178 3.48 27.14 -6.11
N LEU A 179 4.26 26.14 -6.45
CA LEU A 179 4.88 26.06 -7.77
C LEU A 179 3.71 26.04 -8.75
N ALA A 180 3.40 27.21 -9.30
CA ALA A 180 2.56 27.29 -10.47
C ALA A 180 3.24 26.39 -11.50
N PHE A 181 2.62 25.28 -11.85
CA PHE A 181 3.02 24.49 -13.00
C PHE A 181 2.91 25.41 -14.21
N GLN A 182 4.01 26.04 -14.59
CA GLN A 182 4.14 26.68 -15.88
C GLN A 182 4.10 25.54 -16.88
N HIS A 183 2.99 25.43 -17.57
CA HIS A 183 2.94 24.63 -18.79
C HIS A 183 4.06 25.11 -19.70
N PRO A 184 4.99 24.23 -20.11
CA PRO A 184 5.95 24.61 -21.13
C PRO A 184 5.16 24.99 -22.37
N GLY A 185 5.30 26.27 -22.77
CA GLY A 185 4.61 26.82 -23.91
C GLY A 185 4.85 25.95 -25.14
N ARG A 186 3.77 25.69 -25.88
CA ARG A 186 3.78 25.06 -27.18
C ARG A 186 4.77 25.79 -28.11
N GLY A 187 6.01 25.34 -28.16
CA GLY A 187 6.96 25.71 -29.19
C GLY A 187 6.42 25.22 -30.53
N LYS A 188 6.07 26.17 -31.42
CA LYS A 188 5.74 25.89 -32.80
C LYS A 188 6.95 25.25 -33.48
N SER A 189 6.94 23.94 -33.67
CA SER A 189 7.87 23.25 -34.54
C SER A 189 7.61 23.69 -35.98
N ARG A 190 8.52 24.48 -36.54
CA ARG A 190 8.63 24.72 -37.97
C ARG A 190 9.03 23.41 -38.64
N ARG A 191 8.12 22.80 -39.38
CA ARG A 191 8.45 21.79 -40.38
C ARG A 191 9.35 22.45 -41.43
N GLN A 192 10.62 22.10 -41.49
CA GLN A 192 11.46 22.25 -42.69
C GLN A 192 11.22 21.02 -43.54
N SER A 193 10.60 21.22 -44.69
CA SER A 193 10.61 20.32 -45.81
C SER A 193 12.02 20.33 -46.40
N ILE A 194 12.63 19.15 -46.53
CA ILE A 194 13.80 18.94 -47.38
C ILE A 194 13.40 17.88 -48.39
N PHE A 195 13.67 18.23 -49.65
CA PHE A 195 13.49 17.42 -50.87
C PHE A 195 14.11 16.04 -50.78
#